data_ac0da06ba83cfe5e91989511b8c5883e
#
_entry.id   ac0da06ba83cfe5e91989511b8c5883e
#
_cell.length_a   1.000
_cell.length_b   1.000
_cell.length_c   1.000
_cell.angle_alpha   90.00
_cell.angle_beta   90.00
_cell.angle_gamma   90.00
#
_symmetry.space_group_name_H-M   'P 1'
#
loop_
_entity.id
_entity.type
_entity.pdbx_description
1 polymer ?
#
loop_
_entity_poly.entity_id
_entity_poly.type
_entity_poly.pdbx_seq_one_letter_code
_entity_poly.pdbx_strand_id
1 'polypeptide(L)'
;MGDFLIVVLIVVLIVGGGIWVSRRNALAQQAKKRAELESQLNAVKKVADEDVTKFGEELQLLDTDVAGHALDEAMHQDYARALDAYEDAKSSLDAVTKSEEITHVTEILEDGRYAIACVKARVAGQPLPQKRPPCFFNPQHGPSTENVSWAPPGGSPRDVPACAADAERVKVGADPNIRTVAVGAQRVPYWQGGPAYQPYAQGYYNNWRGSDMLTGMMIGGLLFGGGDLFAGIGEGIGAIGDGIGGMFEGMGEGIG
;
A
#
# COMPACT_ATOMS: atom_id res chain seq x y z
N MET A 1 -36.44 -56.41 -11.43
CA MET A 1 -36.52 -55.38 -10.35
C MET A 1 -35.21 -55.21 -9.58
N GLY A 2 -34.39 -56.26 -9.39
CA GLY A 2 -33.10 -56.15 -8.70
C GLY A 2 -32.08 -55.26 -9.41
N ASP A 3 -31.96 -55.38 -10.73
CA ASP A 3 -30.95 -54.60 -11.52
C ASP A 3 -31.23 -53.12 -11.51
N PHE A 4 -32.49 -52.69 -11.51
CA PHE A 4 -32.88 -51.29 -11.42
C PHE A 4 -32.46 -50.65 -10.08
N LEU A 5 -32.65 -51.38 -8.97
CA LEU A 5 -32.21 -50.88 -7.64
C LEU A 5 -30.72 -50.76 -7.51
N ILE A 6 -29.96 -51.67 -8.12
CA ILE A 6 -28.48 -51.59 -8.14
C ILE A 6 -28.03 -50.39 -8.91
N VAL A 7 -28.58 -50.10 -10.09
CA VAL A 7 -28.24 -48.93 -10.89
C VAL A 7 -28.55 -47.63 -10.15
N VAL A 8 -29.71 -47.53 -9.50
CA VAL A 8 -30.06 -46.33 -8.70
C VAL A 8 -29.08 -46.14 -7.54
N LEU A 9 -28.69 -47.21 -6.87
CA LEU A 9 -27.74 -47.14 -5.76
C LEU A 9 -26.34 -46.66 -6.24
N ILE A 10 -25.87 -47.15 -7.37
CA ILE A 10 -24.59 -46.71 -7.98
C ILE A 10 -24.67 -45.21 -8.35
N VAL A 11 -25.76 -44.75 -8.96
CA VAL A 11 -25.94 -43.33 -9.31
C VAL A 11 -25.94 -42.46 -8.06
N VAL A 12 -26.64 -42.86 -6.99
CA VAL A 12 -26.64 -42.13 -5.70
C VAL A 12 -25.23 -42.05 -5.10
N LEU A 13 -24.48 -43.14 -5.14
CA LEU A 13 -23.10 -43.16 -4.64
C LEU A 13 -22.16 -42.23 -5.47
N ILE A 14 -22.29 -42.23 -6.80
CA ILE A 14 -21.47 -41.36 -7.68
C ILE A 14 -21.83 -39.88 -7.44
N VAL A 15 -23.11 -39.56 -7.41
CA VAL A 15 -23.57 -38.18 -7.19
C VAL A 15 -23.22 -37.70 -5.77
N GLY A 16 -23.48 -38.54 -4.76
CA GLY A 16 -23.14 -38.24 -3.36
C GLY A 16 -21.64 -38.09 -3.15
N GLY A 17 -20.84 -38.99 -3.74
CA GLY A 17 -19.39 -38.91 -3.73
C GLY A 17 -18.88 -37.66 -4.44
N GLY A 18 -19.43 -37.31 -5.60
CA GLY A 18 -19.09 -36.08 -6.34
C GLY A 18 -19.39 -34.80 -5.55
N ILE A 19 -20.57 -34.74 -4.91
CA ILE A 19 -20.93 -33.59 -4.05
C ILE A 19 -20.01 -33.50 -2.82
N TRP A 20 -19.68 -34.63 -2.22
CA TRP A 20 -18.79 -34.66 -1.05
C TRP A 20 -17.36 -34.16 -1.41
N VAL A 21 -16.80 -34.64 -2.52
CA VAL A 21 -15.49 -34.22 -3.01
C VAL A 21 -15.48 -32.72 -3.37
N SER A 22 -16.54 -32.23 -4.06
CA SER A 22 -16.62 -30.80 -4.43
C SER A 22 -16.72 -29.89 -3.21
N ARG A 23 -17.50 -30.26 -2.20
CA ARG A 23 -17.59 -29.54 -0.92
C ARG A 23 -16.26 -29.53 -0.18
N ARG A 24 -15.57 -30.65 -0.11
CA ARG A 24 -14.25 -30.75 0.51
C ARG A 24 -13.22 -29.85 -0.19
N ASN A 25 -13.20 -29.83 -1.53
CA ASN A 25 -12.32 -28.99 -2.30
C ASN A 25 -12.65 -27.51 -2.12
N ALA A 26 -13.93 -27.13 -2.08
CA ALA A 26 -14.38 -25.78 -1.82
C ALA A 26 -13.93 -25.27 -0.43
N LEU A 27 -14.08 -26.10 0.62
CA LEU A 27 -13.61 -25.77 1.97
C LEU A 27 -12.08 -25.64 2.02
N ALA A 28 -11.34 -26.51 1.35
CA ALA A 28 -9.88 -26.43 1.27
C ALA A 28 -9.42 -25.15 0.54
N GLN A 29 -10.10 -24.76 -0.53
CA GLN A 29 -9.82 -23.51 -1.24
C GLN A 29 -10.12 -22.28 -0.38
N GLN A 30 -11.25 -22.28 0.34
CA GLN A 30 -11.58 -21.21 1.28
C GLN A 30 -10.54 -21.08 2.40
N ALA A 31 -10.09 -22.21 2.97
CA ALA A 31 -9.06 -22.21 4.00
C ALA A 31 -7.73 -21.64 3.47
N LYS A 32 -7.31 -22.04 2.26
CA LYS A 32 -6.12 -21.47 1.61
C LYS A 32 -6.24 -19.97 1.38
N LYS A 33 -7.38 -19.52 0.86
CA LYS A 33 -7.62 -18.09 0.62
C LYS A 33 -7.61 -17.26 1.91
N ARG A 34 -8.19 -17.79 3.00
CA ARG A 34 -8.14 -17.15 4.31
C ARG A 34 -6.71 -17.05 4.84
N ALA A 35 -5.94 -18.13 4.77
CA ALA A 35 -4.54 -18.15 5.22
C ALA A 35 -3.67 -17.19 4.40
N GLU A 36 -3.93 -17.05 3.11
CA GLU A 36 -3.24 -16.10 2.24
C GLU A 36 -3.56 -14.64 2.62
N LEU A 37 -4.84 -14.30 2.79
CA LEU A 37 -5.28 -12.97 3.23
C LEU A 37 -4.71 -12.62 4.61
N GLU A 38 -4.70 -13.55 5.55
CA GLU A 38 -4.10 -13.36 6.87
C GLU A 38 -2.59 -13.13 6.78
N SER A 39 -1.90 -13.89 5.94
CA SER A 39 -0.47 -13.71 5.68
C SER A 39 -0.17 -12.32 5.06
N GLN A 40 -0.98 -11.87 4.11
CA GLN A 40 -0.87 -10.54 3.50
C GLN A 40 -1.13 -9.44 4.52
N LEU A 41 -2.17 -9.56 5.34
CA LEU A 41 -2.46 -8.62 6.42
C LEU A 41 -1.29 -8.53 7.41
N ASN A 42 -0.77 -9.66 7.87
CA ASN A 42 0.35 -9.69 8.81
C ASN A 42 1.61 -9.05 8.21
N ALA A 43 1.86 -9.26 6.92
CA ALA A 43 3.00 -8.67 6.24
C ALA A 43 2.90 -7.13 6.16
N VAL A 44 1.74 -6.59 5.79
CA VAL A 44 1.56 -5.14 5.70
C VAL A 44 1.47 -4.48 7.09
N LYS A 45 0.85 -5.15 8.09
CA LYS A 45 0.86 -4.67 9.49
C LYS A 45 2.27 -4.55 10.02
N LYS A 46 3.14 -5.52 9.75
CA LYS A 46 4.53 -5.47 10.18
C LYS A 46 5.27 -4.26 9.60
N VAL A 47 5.06 -3.94 8.33
CA VAL A 47 5.70 -2.76 7.71
C VAL A 47 5.16 -1.46 8.28
N ALA A 48 3.85 -1.38 8.56
CA ALA A 48 3.27 -0.22 9.22
C ALA A 48 3.76 -0.09 10.68
N ASP A 49 3.94 -1.18 11.41
CA ASP A 49 4.51 -1.20 12.77
C ASP A 49 5.95 -0.70 12.80
N GLU A 50 6.77 -1.12 11.82
CA GLU A 50 8.12 -0.57 11.63
C GLU A 50 8.08 0.95 11.41
N ASP A 51 7.09 1.47 10.68
CA ASP A 51 6.93 2.89 10.39
C ASP A 51 6.42 3.68 11.61
N VAL A 52 5.52 3.12 12.42
CA VAL A 52 5.06 3.69 13.70
C VAL A 52 6.22 3.72 14.70
N THR A 53 6.99 2.64 14.79
CA THR A 53 8.17 2.58 15.65
C THR A 53 9.18 3.66 15.24
N LYS A 54 9.46 3.78 13.94
CA LYS A 54 10.37 4.80 13.42
C LYS A 54 9.88 6.22 13.71
N PHE A 55 8.58 6.46 13.60
CA PHE A 55 7.99 7.74 13.94
C PHE A 55 8.13 8.07 15.43
N GLY A 56 7.99 7.09 16.33
CA GLY A 56 8.29 7.24 17.76
C GLY A 56 9.75 7.61 18.04
N GLU A 57 10.71 7.02 17.31
CA GLU A 57 12.12 7.41 17.37
C GLU A 57 12.34 8.85 16.90
N GLU A 58 11.66 9.26 15.84
CA GLU A 58 11.72 10.64 15.30
C GLU A 58 11.19 11.66 16.31
N LEU A 59 10.16 11.32 17.09
CA LEU A 59 9.65 12.15 18.20
C LEU A 59 10.65 12.26 19.34
N GLN A 60 11.32 11.16 19.73
CA GLN A 60 12.37 11.21 20.75
C GLN A 60 13.55 12.09 20.32
N LEU A 61 13.91 12.08 19.04
CA LEU A 61 14.91 13.01 18.51
C LEU A 61 14.40 14.45 18.51
N LEU A 62 13.12 14.65 18.20
CA LEU A 62 12.51 15.98 18.26
C LEU A 62 12.54 16.56 19.69
N ASP A 63 12.33 15.74 20.75
CA ASP A 63 12.50 16.16 22.14
C ASP A 63 13.89 16.76 22.40
N THR A 64 14.90 16.16 21.78
CA THR A 64 16.28 16.66 21.88
C THR A 64 16.47 17.95 21.10
N ASP A 65 15.87 18.05 19.91
CA ASP A 65 15.97 19.24 19.05
C ASP A 65 15.29 20.47 19.70
N VAL A 66 14.19 20.27 20.43
CA VAL A 66 13.47 21.35 21.13
C VAL A 66 14.03 21.68 22.52
N ALA A 67 14.89 20.81 23.08
CA ALA A 67 15.46 21.00 24.41
C ALA A 67 16.22 22.34 24.50
N GLY A 68 15.86 23.15 25.49
CA GLY A 68 16.47 24.47 25.70
C GLY A 68 15.94 25.60 24.82
N HIS A 69 14.96 25.33 23.96
CA HIS A 69 14.26 26.36 23.20
C HIS A 69 12.97 26.76 23.91
N ALA A 70 12.67 28.08 23.91
CA ALA A 70 11.36 28.57 24.33
C ALA A 70 10.38 28.31 23.19
N LEU A 71 9.50 27.32 23.36
CA LEU A 71 8.48 27.01 22.38
C LEU A 71 7.36 28.05 22.45
N ASP A 72 7.05 28.67 21.33
CA ASP A 72 5.85 29.50 21.19
C ASP A 72 4.59 28.65 21.06
N GLU A 73 3.41 29.28 21.07
CA GLU A 73 2.13 28.60 20.99
C GLU A 73 1.99 27.75 19.71
N ALA A 74 2.51 28.22 18.59
CA ALA A 74 2.43 27.50 17.32
C ALA A 74 3.38 26.28 17.30
N MET A 75 4.55 26.38 17.93
CA MET A 75 5.46 25.23 18.15
C MET A 75 4.79 24.19 19.04
N HIS A 76 4.16 24.60 20.15
CA HIS A 76 3.42 23.69 21.02
C HIS A 76 2.30 22.97 20.28
N GLN A 77 1.54 23.68 19.45
CA GLN A 77 0.47 23.07 18.66
C GLN A 77 0.99 22.05 17.63
N ASP A 78 2.07 22.37 16.90
CA ASP A 78 2.67 21.44 15.94
C ASP A 78 3.29 20.24 16.66
N TYR A 79 3.92 20.46 17.83
CA TYR A 79 4.47 19.38 18.64
C TYR A 79 3.39 18.45 19.20
N ALA A 80 2.30 19.02 19.76
CA ALA A 80 1.15 18.24 20.23
C ALA A 80 0.54 17.41 19.09
N ARG A 81 0.37 18.02 17.89
CA ARG A 81 -0.11 17.29 16.71
C ARG A 81 0.77 16.09 16.35
N ALA A 82 2.09 16.24 16.46
CA ALA A 82 3.01 15.12 16.19
C ALA A 82 2.86 14.00 17.23
N LEU A 83 2.67 14.34 18.50
CA LEU A 83 2.43 13.35 19.57
C LEU A 83 1.08 12.65 19.40
N ASP A 84 0.01 13.42 19.13
CA ASP A 84 -1.32 12.88 18.89
C ASP A 84 -1.30 11.92 17.68
N ALA A 85 -0.61 12.30 16.61
CA ALA A 85 -0.45 11.44 15.43
C ALA A 85 0.25 10.10 15.77
N TYR A 86 1.19 10.09 16.70
CA TYR A 86 1.83 8.84 17.15
C TYR A 86 0.85 7.92 17.87
N GLU A 87 0.11 8.46 18.84
CA GLU A 87 -0.88 7.67 19.59
C GLU A 87 -2.02 7.20 18.67
N ASP A 88 -2.49 8.05 17.77
CA ASP A 88 -3.53 7.72 16.79
C ASP A 88 -3.05 6.64 15.81
N ALA A 89 -1.83 6.75 15.28
CA ALA A 89 -1.26 5.74 14.37
C ALA A 89 -1.13 4.38 15.06
N LYS A 90 -0.65 4.36 16.31
CA LYS A 90 -0.49 3.16 17.12
C LYS A 90 -1.85 2.52 17.41
N SER A 91 -2.81 3.30 17.90
CA SER A 91 -4.17 2.83 18.19
C SER A 91 -4.87 2.31 16.92
N SER A 92 -4.73 3.04 15.81
CA SER A 92 -5.30 2.63 14.53
C SER A 92 -4.68 1.33 14.02
N LEU A 93 -3.34 1.16 14.16
CA LEU A 93 -2.64 -0.06 13.74
C LEU A 93 -3.07 -1.28 14.56
N ASP A 94 -3.26 -1.11 15.87
CA ASP A 94 -3.75 -2.20 16.75
C ASP A 94 -5.16 -2.66 16.32
N ALA A 95 -6.01 -1.73 15.91
CA ALA A 95 -7.39 -1.98 15.47
C ALA A 95 -7.50 -2.57 14.06
N VAL A 96 -6.44 -2.57 13.26
CA VAL A 96 -6.44 -3.07 11.88
C VAL A 96 -6.82 -4.55 11.82
N THR A 97 -7.86 -4.84 11.07
CA THR A 97 -8.37 -6.19 10.77
C THR A 97 -8.32 -6.56 9.30
N LYS A 98 -8.16 -5.55 8.42
CA LYS A 98 -8.07 -5.69 6.96
C LYS A 98 -6.92 -4.86 6.41
N SER A 99 -6.30 -5.34 5.34
CA SER A 99 -5.16 -4.65 4.72
C SER A 99 -5.47 -3.21 4.27
N GLU A 100 -6.72 -2.96 3.84
CA GLU A 100 -7.16 -1.64 3.37
C GLU A 100 -7.15 -0.58 4.47
N GLU A 101 -7.31 -0.98 5.74
CA GLU A 101 -7.33 -0.09 6.90
C GLU A 101 -5.94 0.49 7.21
N ILE A 102 -4.87 -0.12 6.68
CA ILE A 102 -3.49 0.42 6.77
C ILE A 102 -3.36 1.79 6.10
N THR A 103 -4.17 2.08 5.10
CA THR A 103 -4.24 3.39 4.46
C THR A 103 -4.39 4.51 5.49
N HIS A 104 -5.28 4.33 6.46
CA HIS A 104 -5.51 5.32 7.52
C HIS A 104 -4.29 5.51 8.44
N VAL A 105 -3.61 4.42 8.79
CA VAL A 105 -2.38 4.49 9.60
C VAL A 105 -1.29 5.31 8.89
N THR A 106 -1.08 5.06 7.59
CA THR A 106 -0.05 5.78 6.82
C THR A 106 -0.41 7.23 6.52
N GLU A 107 -1.71 7.57 6.42
CA GLU A 107 -2.18 8.97 6.37
C GLU A 107 -1.85 9.73 7.65
N ILE A 108 -2.09 9.13 8.81
CA ILE A 108 -1.75 9.72 10.11
C ILE A 108 -0.22 9.95 10.21
N LEU A 109 0.57 8.96 9.81
CA LEU A 109 2.04 9.07 9.83
C LEU A 109 2.56 10.17 8.90
N GLU A 110 1.93 10.38 7.74
CA GLU A 110 2.27 11.47 6.81
C GLU A 110 2.03 12.84 7.46
N ASP A 111 0.84 13.04 8.03
CA ASP A 111 0.48 14.30 8.72
C ASP A 111 1.38 14.55 9.95
N GLY A 112 1.68 13.52 10.73
CA GLY A 112 2.57 13.62 11.89
C GLY A 112 3.99 14.02 11.52
N ARG A 113 4.57 13.45 10.45
CA ARG A 113 5.90 13.84 9.97
C ARG A 113 5.94 15.26 9.42
N TYR A 114 4.84 15.72 8.83
CA TYR A 114 4.74 17.13 8.46
C TYR A 114 4.74 18.04 9.69
N ALA A 115 4.06 17.65 10.77
CA ALA A 115 4.08 18.41 12.04
C ALA A 115 5.50 18.45 12.64
N ILE A 116 6.23 17.32 12.67
CA ILE A 116 7.67 17.30 13.07
C ILE A 116 8.49 18.28 12.23
N ALA A 117 8.30 18.28 10.90
CA ALA A 117 9.02 19.17 10.01
C ALA A 117 8.71 20.66 10.31
N CYS A 118 7.47 20.99 10.67
CA CYS A 118 7.08 22.33 11.10
C CYS A 118 7.80 22.76 12.39
N VAL A 119 7.82 21.89 13.41
CA VAL A 119 8.53 22.16 14.67
C VAL A 119 10.01 22.41 14.41
N LYS A 120 10.67 21.54 13.65
CA LYS A 120 12.10 21.69 13.29
C LYS A 120 12.39 22.98 12.56
N ALA A 121 11.55 23.38 11.60
CA ALA A 121 11.71 24.63 10.87
C ALA A 121 11.61 25.85 11.81
N ARG A 122 10.63 25.86 12.72
CA ARG A 122 10.45 26.94 13.69
C ARG A 122 11.64 27.02 14.67
N VAL A 123 12.08 25.88 15.22
CA VAL A 123 13.27 25.84 16.11
C VAL A 123 14.51 26.38 15.39
N ALA A 124 14.68 26.06 14.12
CA ALA A 124 15.78 26.57 13.30
C ALA A 124 15.57 28.02 12.81
N GLY A 125 14.46 28.69 13.13
CA GLY A 125 14.14 30.02 12.63
C GLY A 125 13.92 30.08 11.10
N GLN A 126 13.56 28.97 10.50
CA GLN A 126 13.33 28.84 9.06
C GLN A 126 11.84 28.98 8.70
N PRO A 127 11.52 29.34 7.45
CA PRO A 127 10.15 29.28 6.98
C PRO A 127 9.56 27.89 7.11
N LEU A 128 8.24 27.80 7.38
CA LEU A 128 7.55 26.52 7.40
C LEU A 128 7.71 25.78 6.08
N PRO A 129 7.90 24.46 6.12
CA PRO A 129 7.97 23.67 4.90
C PRO A 129 6.64 23.75 4.14
N GLN A 130 6.72 23.81 2.82
CA GLN A 130 5.53 23.66 2.00
C GLN A 130 4.96 22.26 2.22
N LYS A 131 3.63 22.16 2.34
CA LYS A 131 2.98 20.85 2.37
C LYS A 131 3.14 20.21 0.98
N ARG A 132 3.98 19.20 0.88
CA ARG A 132 4.33 18.46 -0.33
C ARG A 132 4.16 16.96 -0.10
N PRO A 133 4.00 16.14 -1.16
CA PRO A 133 3.98 14.70 -1.00
C PRO A 133 5.21 14.21 -0.21
N PRO A 134 5.11 13.13 0.55
CA PRO A 134 6.27 12.54 1.20
C PRO A 134 7.31 12.07 0.17
N CYS A 135 8.54 11.86 0.61
CA CYS A 135 9.62 11.37 -0.24
C CYS A 135 9.21 10.06 -0.93
N PHE A 136 9.27 10.04 -2.26
CA PHE A 136 8.91 8.86 -3.06
C PHE A 136 9.77 7.64 -2.74
N PHE A 137 11.05 7.86 -2.49
CA PHE A 137 11.98 6.76 -2.22
C PHE A 137 11.69 6.08 -0.88
N ASN A 138 11.39 6.87 0.12
CA ASN A 138 11.03 6.38 1.44
C ASN A 138 10.10 7.38 2.15
N PRO A 139 8.82 7.06 2.33
CA PRO A 139 7.87 7.95 3.02
C PRO A 139 8.28 8.30 4.47
N GLN A 140 9.10 7.46 5.12
CA GLN A 140 9.65 7.74 6.45
C GLN A 140 10.57 8.97 6.49
N HIS A 141 11.08 9.44 5.35
CA HIS A 141 11.88 10.66 5.29
C HIS A 141 11.06 11.95 5.44
N GLY A 142 9.74 11.84 5.56
CA GLY A 142 8.84 12.96 5.69
C GLY A 142 8.60 13.71 4.38
N PRO A 143 8.16 14.99 4.45
CA PRO A 143 7.78 15.76 3.27
C PRO A 143 8.95 15.94 2.30
N SER A 144 8.66 15.87 1.00
CA SER A 144 9.65 16.17 -0.04
C SER A 144 9.98 17.66 -0.09
N THR A 145 11.20 17.98 -0.52
CA THR A 145 11.65 19.36 -0.72
C THR A 145 11.60 19.79 -2.18
N GLU A 146 11.82 18.88 -3.09
CA GLU A 146 11.84 19.12 -4.54
C GLU A 146 11.41 17.88 -5.33
N ASN A 147 11.27 18.02 -6.64
CA ASN A 147 11.12 16.90 -7.56
C ASN A 147 12.46 16.64 -8.25
N VAL A 148 12.79 15.38 -8.43
CA VAL A 148 13.99 14.95 -9.16
C VAL A 148 13.61 14.00 -10.29
N SER A 149 14.30 14.12 -11.41
CA SER A 149 14.14 13.17 -12.52
C SER A 149 14.91 11.89 -12.21
N TRP A 150 14.18 10.80 -12.04
CA TRP A 150 14.75 9.51 -11.67
C TRP A 150 14.15 8.37 -12.51
N ALA A 151 14.98 7.39 -12.84
CA ALA A 151 14.57 6.15 -13.52
C ALA A 151 15.01 4.92 -12.70
N PRO A 152 14.12 3.95 -12.47
CA PRO A 152 14.54 2.66 -11.95
C PRO A 152 15.38 1.91 -13.00
N PRO A 153 16.14 0.88 -12.60
CA PRO A 153 16.86 0.03 -13.55
C PRO A 153 15.93 -0.50 -14.65
N GLY A 154 16.25 -0.18 -15.91
CA GLY A 154 15.46 -0.58 -17.08
C GLY A 154 14.17 0.22 -17.32
N GLY A 155 13.87 1.24 -16.49
CA GLY A 155 12.70 2.09 -16.64
C GLY A 155 13.01 3.43 -17.32
N SER A 156 11.97 4.23 -17.54
CA SER A 156 12.07 5.59 -18.10
C SER A 156 12.15 6.64 -17.01
N PRO A 157 12.91 7.74 -17.21
CA PRO A 157 13.00 8.86 -16.27
C PRO A 157 11.62 9.49 -16.02
N ARG A 158 11.37 9.84 -14.74
CA ARG A 158 10.17 10.55 -14.30
C ARG A 158 10.51 11.48 -13.15
N ASP A 159 9.78 12.56 -13.05
CA ASP A 159 9.89 13.48 -11.94
C ASP A 159 9.16 12.89 -10.71
N VAL A 160 9.91 12.65 -9.63
CA VAL A 160 9.39 12.12 -8.38
C VAL A 160 9.72 13.06 -7.22
N PRO A 161 8.82 13.20 -6.22
CA PRO A 161 9.08 14.01 -5.04
C PRO A 161 10.18 13.39 -4.19
N ALA A 162 11.19 14.16 -3.80
CA ALA A 162 12.32 13.68 -3.01
C ALA A 162 12.60 14.60 -1.82
N CYS A 163 13.00 14.02 -0.68
CA CYS A 163 13.60 14.78 0.40
C CYS A 163 14.98 15.32 -0.01
N ALA A 164 15.51 16.30 0.70
CA ALA A 164 16.79 16.93 0.35
C ALA A 164 17.93 15.90 0.21
N ALA A 165 18.01 14.93 1.13
CA ALA A 165 19.06 13.92 1.11
C ALA A 165 19.01 13.00 -0.12
N ASP A 166 17.81 12.53 -0.51
CA ASP A 166 17.67 11.69 -1.69
C ASP A 166 17.77 12.50 -2.98
N ALA A 167 17.31 13.74 -2.98
CA ALA A 167 17.50 14.64 -4.10
C ALA A 167 19.00 14.85 -4.44
N GLU A 168 19.81 15.09 -3.41
CA GLU A 168 21.26 15.19 -3.59
C GLU A 168 21.89 13.90 -4.11
N ARG A 169 21.48 12.74 -3.58
CA ARG A 169 21.95 11.42 -4.06
C ARG A 169 21.66 11.24 -5.55
N VAL A 170 20.42 11.51 -5.96
CA VAL A 170 20.00 11.35 -7.36
C VAL A 170 20.77 12.33 -8.26
N LYS A 171 20.96 13.60 -7.84
CA LYS A 171 21.69 14.60 -8.61
C LYS A 171 23.17 14.22 -8.88
N VAL A 172 23.80 13.52 -7.93
CA VAL A 172 25.19 13.06 -8.11
C VAL A 172 25.27 11.64 -8.71
N GLY A 173 24.14 11.07 -9.12
CA GLY A 173 24.09 9.73 -9.71
C GLY A 173 24.24 8.57 -8.70
N ALA A 174 24.05 8.85 -7.40
CA ALA A 174 24.04 7.84 -6.35
C ALA A 174 22.63 7.27 -6.14
N ASP A 175 22.54 6.05 -5.65
CA ASP A 175 21.27 5.41 -5.35
C ASP A 175 20.53 6.12 -4.21
N PRO A 176 19.24 6.44 -4.38
CA PRO A 176 18.40 6.95 -3.30
C PRO A 176 18.15 5.87 -2.22
N ASN A 177 17.79 6.30 -1.03
CA ASN A 177 17.46 5.39 0.06
C ASN A 177 16.02 4.88 -0.06
N ILE A 178 15.85 3.74 -0.72
CA ILE A 178 14.53 3.18 -1.04
C ILE A 178 13.99 2.34 0.11
N ARG A 179 12.76 2.64 0.56
CA ARG A 179 11.99 1.78 1.48
C ARG A 179 11.69 0.46 0.78
N THR A 180 12.11 -0.64 1.39
CA THR A 180 11.86 -1.98 0.86
C THR A 180 10.93 -2.78 1.76
N VAL A 181 10.14 -3.65 1.14
CA VAL A 181 9.22 -4.58 1.81
C VAL A 181 9.56 -6.02 1.44
N ALA A 182 9.17 -6.97 2.29
CA ALA A 182 9.44 -8.38 2.05
C ALA A 182 8.33 -9.00 1.18
N VAL A 183 8.70 -9.62 0.07
CA VAL A 183 7.80 -10.41 -0.77
C VAL A 183 8.41 -11.81 -0.90
N GLY A 184 7.86 -12.77 -0.17
CA GLY A 184 8.49 -14.10 -0.02
C GLY A 184 9.87 -14.00 0.61
N ALA A 185 10.89 -14.51 -0.07
CA ALA A 185 12.28 -14.47 0.39
C ALA A 185 13.06 -13.23 -0.11
N GLN A 186 12.43 -12.36 -0.87
CA GLN A 186 13.06 -11.17 -1.47
C GLN A 186 12.62 -9.89 -0.80
N ARG A 187 13.47 -8.85 -0.89
CA ARG A 187 13.11 -7.48 -0.56
C ARG A 187 13.00 -6.68 -1.85
N VAL A 188 11.87 -6.02 -2.00
CA VAL A 188 11.57 -5.19 -3.17
C VAL A 188 11.19 -3.77 -2.73
N PRO A 189 11.31 -2.75 -3.59
CA PRO A 189 10.74 -1.43 -3.31
C PRO A 189 9.28 -1.53 -2.88
N TYR A 190 8.85 -0.72 -1.90
CA TYR A 190 7.49 -0.83 -1.34
C TYR A 190 6.38 -0.70 -2.39
N TRP A 191 6.61 0.05 -3.45
CA TRP A 191 5.66 0.19 -4.57
C TRP A 191 5.60 -1.03 -5.51
N GLN A 192 6.54 -1.97 -5.36
CA GLN A 192 6.59 -3.26 -6.08
C GLN A 192 6.17 -4.44 -5.20
N GLY A 193 5.72 -4.19 -3.99
CA GLY A 193 5.31 -5.22 -3.03
C GLY A 193 4.03 -5.98 -3.40
N GLY A 194 3.36 -5.59 -4.49
CA GLY A 194 2.13 -6.21 -4.96
C GLY A 194 0.89 -5.77 -4.17
N PRO A 195 -0.25 -6.46 -4.40
CA PRO A 195 -1.55 -6.04 -3.86
C PRO A 195 -1.60 -5.90 -2.35
N ALA A 196 -0.86 -6.73 -1.60
CA ALA A 196 -0.81 -6.68 -0.15
C ALA A 196 -0.29 -5.34 0.41
N TYR A 197 0.67 -4.71 -0.29
CA TYR A 197 1.28 -3.45 0.13
C TYR A 197 0.68 -2.22 -0.55
N GLN A 198 -0.28 -2.40 -1.44
CA GLN A 198 -0.93 -1.30 -2.14
C GLN A 198 -1.62 -0.31 -1.19
N PRO A 199 -2.38 -0.75 -0.15
CA PRO A 199 -2.98 0.16 0.83
C PRO A 199 -1.94 0.98 1.61
N TYR A 200 -0.81 0.37 1.97
CA TYR A 200 0.31 1.04 2.61
C TYR A 200 0.88 2.17 1.75
N ALA A 201 1.17 1.89 0.48
CA ALA A 201 1.66 2.90 -0.45
C ALA A 201 0.61 3.99 -0.72
N GLN A 202 -0.64 3.62 -0.89
CA GLN A 202 -1.73 4.55 -1.18
C GLN A 202 -1.98 5.54 -0.06
N GLY A 203 -1.91 5.14 1.20
CA GLY A 203 -2.19 6.01 2.33
C GLY A 203 -1.23 7.19 2.42
N TYR A 204 0.06 6.96 2.23
CA TYR A 204 1.04 8.05 2.21
C TYR A 204 0.79 9.11 1.12
N TYR A 205 0.10 8.74 0.03
CA TYR A 205 -0.15 9.64 -1.10
C TYR A 205 -1.64 9.94 -1.32
N ASN A 206 -2.53 9.53 -0.40
CA ASN A 206 -3.97 9.67 -0.57
C ASN A 206 -4.40 11.13 -0.72
N ASN A 207 -3.82 12.03 0.06
CA ASN A 207 -4.07 13.48 0.01
C ASN A 207 -3.56 14.14 -1.29
N TRP A 208 -2.80 13.41 -2.08
CA TRP A 208 -2.15 13.87 -3.32
C TRP A 208 -2.77 13.23 -4.57
N ARG A 209 -3.88 12.49 -4.42
CA ARG A 209 -4.63 11.92 -5.55
C ARG A 209 -5.16 13.05 -6.43
N GLY A 210 -4.85 12.97 -7.71
CA GLY A 210 -5.21 14.01 -8.69
C GLY A 210 -4.04 14.84 -9.18
N SER A 211 -2.84 14.70 -8.61
CA SER A 211 -1.63 15.10 -9.31
C SER A 211 -1.32 14.05 -10.40
N ASP A 212 -1.14 14.48 -11.63
CA ASP A 212 -0.78 13.61 -12.79
C ASP A 212 0.45 12.74 -12.50
N MET A 213 1.30 13.20 -11.58
CA MET A 213 2.50 12.56 -11.10
C MET A 213 2.21 11.24 -10.36
N LEU A 214 1.22 11.21 -9.47
CA LEU A 214 0.92 10.00 -8.69
C LEU A 214 0.13 8.97 -9.48
N THR A 215 -0.77 9.42 -10.36
CA THR A 215 -1.47 8.52 -11.28
C THR A 215 -0.45 7.81 -12.19
N GLY A 216 0.56 8.54 -12.68
CA GLY A 216 1.66 7.96 -13.44
C GLY A 216 2.54 7.00 -12.63
N MET A 217 2.71 7.23 -11.33
CA MET A 217 3.53 6.37 -10.46
C MET A 217 2.78 5.10 -10.02
N MET A 218 1.50 5.20 -9.70
CA MET A 218 0.66 4.07 -9.30
C MET A 218 0.33 3.13 -10.46
N ILE A 219 0.09 3.68 -11.65
CA ILE A 219 -0.03 2.92 -12.91
C ILE A 219 1.35 2.44 -13.38
N GLY A 220 2.41 3.12 -12.99
CA GLY A 220 3.80 2.83 -13.35
C GLY A 220 4.37 1.55 -12.75
N GLY A 221 3.71 0.91 -11.80
CA GLY A 221 3.99 -0.49 -11.46
C GLY A 221 3.87 -1.42 -12.67
N LEU A 222 2.99 -1.09 -13.60
CA LEU A 222 2.87 -1.73 -14.93
C LEU A 222 3.98 -1.30 -15.92
N LEU A 223 4.58 -0.12 -15.72
CA LEU A 223 5.56 0.45 -16.66
C LEU A 223 7.01 0.28 -16.18
N PHE A 224 7.24 -0.10 -14.92
CA PHE A 224 8.56 -0.35 -14.37
C PHE A 224 9.09 -1.78 -14.62
N GLY A 225 8.62 -2.46 -15.66
CA GLY A 225 9.20 -3.75 -16.08
C GLY A 225 8.75 -4.95 -15.27
N GLY A 226 7.68 -4.83 -14.46
CA GLY A 226 7.04 -5.96 -13.77
C GLY A 226 6.10 -6.75 -14.68
N GLY A 227 6.35 -6.81 -15.98
CA GLY A 227 5.49 -7.48 -16.97
C GLY A 227 5.17 -8.94 -16.66
N ASP A 228 6.04 -9.64 -15.95
CA ASP A 228 5.81 -11.04 -15.62
C ASP A 228 5.05 -11.29 -14.31
N LEU A 229 4.99 -10.29 -13.40
CA LEU A 229 4.23 -10.42 -12.14
C LEU A 229 2.72 -10.13 -12.29
N PHE A 230 2.32 -9.45 -13.36
CA PHE A 230 0.92 -9.10 -13.65
C PHE A 230 0.30 -9.90 -14.81
N ALA A 231 1.06 -10.74 -15.52
CA ALA A 231 0.51 -11.61 -16.57
C ALA A 231 -0.59 -12.54 -16.03
N GLY A 232 -0.52 -12.93 -14.75
CA GLY A 232 -1.57 -13.75 -14.10
C GLY A 232 -2.85 -12.99 -13.71
N ILE A 233 -2.85 -11.65 -13.69
CA ILE A 233 -4.04 -10.85 -13.33
C ILE A 233 -4.82 -10.45 -14.59
N GLY A 234 -4.12 -10.34 -15.74
CA GLY A 234 -4.75 -10.04 -17.04
C GLY A 234 -5.74 -11.11 -17.50
N GLU A 235 -5.46 -12.38 -17.23
CA GLU A 235 -6.37 -13.48 -17.57
C GLU A 235 -7.64 -13.53 -16.70
N GLY A 236 -7.59 -13.03 -15.46
CA GLY A 236 -8.77 -12.96 -14.58
C GLY A 236 -9.75 -11.85 -14.93
N ILE A 237 -9.29 -10.76 -15.52
CA ILE A 237 -10.13 -9.61 -15.89
C ILE A 237 -10.74 -9.82 -17.30
N GLY A 238 -10.03 -10.52 -18.19
CA GLY A 238 -10.56 -10.91 -19.50
C GLY A 238 -11.79 -11.83 -19.40
N ALA A 239 -11.78 -12.77 -18.45
CA ALA A 239 -12.89 -13.69 -18.24
C ALA A 239 -14.17 -13.04 -17.66
N ILE A 240 -14.06 -11.85 -17.04
CA ILE A 240 -15.23 -11.07 -16.57
C ILE A 240 -15.83 -10.22 -17.71
N GLY A 241 -14.98 -9.78 -18.66
CA GLY A 241 -15.41 -9.01 -19.84
C GLY A 241 -16.28 -9.82 -20.80
N ASP A 242 -15.91 -11.06 -21.07
CA ASP A 242 -16.65 -11.94 -22.00
C ASP A 242 -17.99 -12.43 -21.42
N GLY A 243 -18.14 -12.47 -20.09
CA GLY A 243 -19.39 -12.86 -19.43
C GLY A 243 -20.49 -11.79 -19.49
N ILE A 244 -20.15 -10.53 -19.68
CA ILE A 244 -21.12 -9.42 -19.72
C ILE A 244 -21.52 -9.09 -21.17
N GLY A 245 -20.65 -9.33 -22.16
CA GLY A 245 -20.93 -9.13 -23.58
C GLY A 245 -22.05 -10.02 -24.11
N GLY A 246 -22.12 -11.28 -23.67
CA GLY A 246 -23.15 -12.23 -24.09
C GLY A 246 -24.55 -11.99 -23.52
N MET A 247 -24.72 -11.12 -22.54
CA MET A 247 -26.01 -10.84 -21.91
C MET A 247 -26.81 -9.73 -22.60
N PHE A 248 -26.16 -8.94 -23.49
CA PHE A 248 -26.80 -7.85 -24.20
C PHE A 248 -27.16 -8.16 -25.68
N GLU A 249 -26.63 -9.25 -26.26
CA GLU A 249 -26.97 -9.64 -27.64
C GLU A 249 -28.34 -10.35 -27.79
N GLY A 250 -28.96 -10.74 -26.68
CA GLY A 250 -30.27 -11.43 -26.69
C GLY A 250 -31.53 -10.53 -26.63
N MET A 251 -31.39 -9.20 -26.56
CA MET A 251 -32.56 -8.29 -26.38
C MET A 251 -32.89 -7.41 -27.59
N GLY A 252 -32.31 -7.68 -28.74
CA GLY A 252 -32.46 -6.84 -29.95
C GLY A 252 -33.36 -7.35 -31.06
N GLU A 253 -33.95 -8.54 -30.99
CA GLU A 253 -34.83 -9.08 -32.05
C GLU A 253 -36.22 -9.42 -31.51
N GLY A 254 -37.09 -8.43 -31.54
CA GLY A 254 -38.50 -8.66 -31.22
C GLY A 254 -39.35 -7.42 -31.06
N ILE A 255 -39.30 -6.46 -32.01
CA ILE A 255 -40.45 -5.57 -32.32
C ILE A 255 -40.23 -5.13 -33.78
N GLY A 256 -40.96 -5.78 -34.69
CA GLY A 256 -41.22 -5.34 -36.03
C GLY A 256 -42.67 -5.57 -36.32
#